data_21744933c60361324f1816c4ee68a4f6
#
_entry.id   21744933c60361324f1816c4ee68a4f6
#
_cell.length_a   1.000
_cell.length_b   1.000
_cell.length_c   1.000
_cell.angle_alpha   90.00
_cell.angle_beta   90.00
_cell.angle_gamma   90.00
#
_symmetry.space_group_name_H-M   'P 1'
#
loop_
_entity.id
_entity.type
_entity.pdbx_description
1 polymer ?
#
loop_
_entity_poly.entity_id
_entity_poly.type
_entity_poly.pdbx_seq_one_letter_code
_entity_poly.pdbx_strand_id
1 'polypeptide(L)'
;TRDQWHTMTRTGEVPRLMSHAPEPVLDIHPSDAARFGIADGGIAEISSSWGRAVARVRHTTEQKPGQAFLPMHWTDTLSARGTPGRVVNPACDAVSGQPELKHTPTRLKALKIRWEGILLTHRRFRPRGLTHWSRSAIAGGYAYRIAGEEPIREGILLGLSLMKERRDIFDLHDRKRGIFRAANFDAGGMLTECLLVAPPRELPDTAWLADL
;
A
#
# COMPACT_ATOMS: atom_id res chain seq x y z
N THR A 1 14.12 9.92 -3.95
CA THR A 1 13.09 10.77 -3.31
C THR A 1 12.10 11.33 -4.33
N ARG A 2 11.68 10.53 -5.34
CA ARG A 2 10.76 11.07 -6.36
C ARG A 2 9.35 11.29 -5.84
N ASP A 3 8.89 10.45 -4.93
CA ASP A 3 7.49 10.42 -4.54
C ASP A 3 7.20 11.32 -3.34
N GLN A 4 8.10 11.27 -2.38
CA GLN A 4 7.91 11.98 -1.14
C GLN A 4 9.15 12.83 -0.90
N TRP A 5 8.97 14.09 -0.87
CA TRP A 5 10.01 15.04 -0.55
C TRP A 5 10.55 14.72 0.85
N HIS A 6 11.71 15.20 1.20
CA HIS A 6 12.40 14.87 2.46
C HIS A 6 11.61 15.16 3.76
N THR A 7 10.34 15.44 3.67
CA THR A 7 9.46 15.63 4.85
C THR A 7 8.20 14.78 4.74
N MET A 8 8.37 13.48 4.51
CA MET A 8 7.27 12.52 4.38
C MET A 8 6.19 12.69 5.45
N THR A 9 6.58 12.95 6.69
CA THR A 9 5.63 13.17 7.78
C THR A 9 4.69 14.33 7.54
N ARG A 10 5.10 15.35 6.79
CA ARG A 10 4.26 16.48 6.38
C ARG A 10 3.53 16.18 5.07
N THR A 11 4.24 15.65 4.09
CA THR A 11 3.67 15.28 2.78
C THR A 11 2.56 14.24 2.96
N GLY A 12 2.77 13.24 3.81
CA GLY A 12 1.81 12.17 4.08
C GLY A 12 0.49 12.61 4.73
N GLU A 13 0.42 13.84 5.22
CA GLU A 13 -0.79 14.43 5.80
C GLU A 13 -1.47 15.44 4.87
N VAL A 14 -0.91 15.68 3.68
CA VAL A 14 -1.45 16.66 2.71
C VAL A 14 -2.05 15.91 1.52
N PRO A 15 -3.38 15.87 1.34
CA PRO A 15 -4.06 15.11 0.28
C PRO A 15 -3.50 15.40 -1.10
N ARG A 16 -3.37 16.67 -1.46
CA ARG A 16 -2.87 17.09 -2.78
C ARG A 16 -1.44 16.61 -3.08
N LEU A 17 -0.59 16.50 -2.06
CA LEU A 17 0.78 16.02 -2.23
C LEU A 17 0.86 14.48 -2.26
N MET A 18 -0.13 13.80 -1.66
CA MET A 18 -0.19 12.33 -1.65
C MET A 18 -0.85 11.75 -2.91
N SER A 19 -1.61 12.53 -3.66
CA SER A 19 -2.39 12.03 -4.81
C SER A 19 -1.51 11.41 -5.91
N HIS A 20 -0.27 11.89 -6.10
CA HIS A 20 0.63 11.37 -7.14
C HIS A 20 1.31 10.03 -6.78
N ALA A 21 1.43 9.71 -5.48
CA ALA A 21 2.06 8.47 -5.00
C ALA A 21 1.37 8.01 -3.70
N PRO A 22 0.18 7.39 -3.79
CA PRO A 22 -0.63 7.04 -2.62
C PRO A 22 -0.13 5.81 -1.86
N GLU A 23 0.85 5.09 -2.39
CA GLU A 23 1.50 3.93 -1.77
C GLU A 23 2.97 3.82 -2.19
N PRO A 24 3.83 3.08 -1.42
CA PRO A 24 5.20 2.84 -1.83
C PRO A 24 5.24 1.94 -3.06
N VAL A 25 5.96 2.35 -4.09
CA VAL A 25 6.10 1.62 -5.34
C VAL A 25 7.56 1.24 -5.56
N LEU A 26 7.81 -0.04 -5.84
CA LEU A 26 9.09 -0.59 -6.25
C LEU A 26 9.18 -0.57 -7.78
N ASP A 27 10.08 0.23 -8.32
CA ASP A 27 10.38 0.26 -9.75
C ASP A 27 11.39 -0.82 -10.11
N ILE A 28 11.07 -1.68 -11.07
CA ILE A 28 11.97 -2.72 -11.60
C ILE A 28 11.91 -2.79 -13.12
N HIS A 29 13.00 -3.26 -13.73
CA HIS A 29 13.03 -3.49 -15.16
C HIS A 29 12.13 -4.69 -15.54
N PRO A 30 11.40 -4.66 -16.69
CA PRO A 30 10.52 -5.77 -17.11
C PRO A 30 11.23 -7.13 -17.21
N SER A 31 12.50 -7.18 -17.57
CA SER A 31 13.29 -8.44 -17.62
C SER A 31 13.49 -9.06 -16.23
N ASP A 32 13.69 -8.23 -15.21
CA ASP A 32 13.82 -8.71 -13.83
C ASP A 32 12.46 -9.16 -13.29
N ALA A 33 11.41 -8.41 -13.62
CA ALA A 33 10.04 -8.78 -13.28
C ALA A 33 9.68 -10.17 -13.84
N ALA A 34 10.00 -10.42 -15.11
CA ALA A 34 9.78 -11.71 -15.74
C ALA A 34 10.60 -12.83 -15.04
N ARG A 35 11.87 -12.56 -14.73
CA ARG A 35 12.75 -13.50 -14.02
C ARG A 35 12.22 -13.90 -12.65
N PHE A 36 11.63 -12.97 -11.92
CA PHE A 36 11.08 -13.21 -10.57
C PHE A 36 9.60 -13.56 -10.55
N GLY A 37 8.94 -13.62 -11.71
CA GLY A 37 7.51 -13.90 -11.83
C GLY A 37 6.63 -12.84 -11.16
N ILE A 38 7.08 -11.58 -11.17
CA ILE A 38 6.35 -10.45 -10.57
C ILE A 38 5.58 -9.73 -11.66
N ALA A 39 4.28 -9.64 -11.52
CA ALA A 39 3.43 -8.92 -12.47
C ALA A 39 3.48 -7.41 -12.21
N ASP A 40 3.28 -6.61 -13.25
CA ASP A 40 3.08 -5.16 -13.10
C ASP A 40 1.85 -4.88 -12.25
N GLY A 41 1.95 -3.93 -11.31
CA GLY A 41 0.91 -3.69 -10.31
C GLY A 41 0.80 -4.77 -9.22
N GLY A 42 1.59 -5.86 -9.27
CA GLY A 42 1.65 -6.87 -8.22
C GLY A 42 2.31 -6.34 -6.93
N ILE A 43 2.28 -7.14 -5.88
CA ILE A 43 2.95 -6.82 -4.61
C ILE A 43 4.10 -7.79 -4.41
N ALA A 44 5.27 -7.26 -4.03
CA ALA A 44 6.46 -8.06 -3.79
C ALA A 44 7.09 -7.79 -2.42
N GLU A 45 7.70 -8.82 -1.84
CA GLU A 45 8.62 -8.71 -0.73
C GLU A 45 10.03 -8.40 -1.27
N ILE A 46 10.65 -7.40 -0.68
CA ILE A 46 12.04 -7.02 -0.88
C ILE A 46 12.79 -7.46 0.38
N SER A 47 13.79 -8.30 0.27
CA SER A 47 14.58 -8.78 1.41
C SER A 47 16.07 -8.55 1.22
N SER A 48 16.75 -8.22 2.30
CA SER A 48 18.20 -8.09 2.41
C SER A 48 18.71 -8.89 3.59
N SER A 49 20.02 -8.80 3.88
CA SER A 49 20.61 -9.38 5.09
C SER A 49 20.12 -8.69 6.37
N TRP A 50 19.56 -7.49 6.27
CA TRP A 50 19.16 -6.65 7.43
C TRP A 50 17.67 -6.65 7.71
N GLY A 51 16.84 -6.95 6.70
CA GLY A 51 15.41 -6.99 6.92
C GLY A 51 14.58 -7.14 5.66
N ARG A 52 13.29 -6.80 5.79
CA ARG A 52 12.30 -6.98 4.74
C ARG A 52 11.40 -5.77 4.61
N ALA A 53 11.03 -5.47 3.36
CA ALA A 53 10.01 -4.50 3.00
C ALA A 53 8.99 -5.13 2.05
N VAL A 54 7.82 -4.51 1.91
CA VAL A 54 6.77 -4.92 0.97
C VAL A 54 6.30 -3.68 0.22
N ALA A 55 6.20 -3.77 -1.09
CA ALA A 55 5.73 -2.67 -1.91
C ALA A 55 4.98 -3.18 -3.15
N ARG A 56 4.13 -2.31 -3.71
CA ARG A 56 3.58 -2.52 -5.06
C ARG A 56 4.70 -2.39 -6.09
N VAL A 57 4.62 -3.17 -7.14
CA VAL A 57 5.66 -3.18 -8.19
C VAL A 57 5.16 -2.44 -9.42
N ARG A 58 6.05 -1.64 -10.01
CA ARG A 58 5.85 -1.01 -11.31
C ARG A 58 6.98 -1.43 -12.25
N HIS A 59 6.61 -1.90 -13.43
CA HIS A 59 7.57 -2.18 -14.48
C HIS A 59 7.95 -0.88 -15.20
N THR A 60 9.25 -0.64 -15.32
CA THR A 60 9.74 0.54 -16.04
C THR A 60 11.10 0.29 -16.68
N THR A 61 11.27 0.73 -17.91
CA THR A 61 12.55 0.70 -18.62
C THR A 61 13.52 1.82 -18.18
N GLU A 62 13.06 2.72 -17.32
CA GLU A 62 13.92 3.71 -16.68
C GLU A 62 14.88 3.09 -15.66
N GLN A 63 14.56 1.90 -15.13
CA GLN A 63 15.48 1.11 -14.32
C GLN A 63 16.34 0.22 -15.20
N LYS A 64 17.63 0.08 -14.86
CA LYS A 64 18.52 -0.87 -15.53
C LYS A 64 18.22 -2.30 -15.05
N PRO A 65 18.36 -3.32 -15.91
CA PRO A 65 18.32 -4.72 -15.47
C PRO A 65 19.29 -4.95 -14.29
N GLY A 66 18.84 -5.72 -13.31
CA GLY A 66 19.58 -5.99 -12.08
C GLY A 66 19.48 -4.88 -11.02
N GLN A 67 18.74 -3.81 -11.27
CA GLN A 67 18.54 -2.71 -10.33
C GLN A 67 17.04 -2.50 -10.04
N ALA A 68 16.76 -2.15 -8.80
CA ALA A 68 15.41 -1.78 -8.36
C ALA A 68 15.47 -0.45 -7.60
N PHE A 69 14.39 0.32 -7.65
CA PHE A 69 14.28 1.57 -6.91
C PHE A 69 13.06 1.52 -5.99
N LEU A 70 13.29 1.75 -4.70
CA LEU A 70 12.25 1.93 -3.70
C LEU A 70 12.39 3.33 -3.09
N PRO A 71 11.33 4.17 -3.10
CA PRO A 71 11.40 5.52 -2.55
C PRO A 71 11.67 5.48 -1.05
N MET A 72 12.67 6.24 -0.62
CA MET A 72 12.91 6.48 0.81
C MET A 72 11.77 7.35 1.38
N HIS A 73 11.70 7.55 2.67
CA HIS A 73 10.70 8.38 3.37
C HIS A 73 9.36 7.71 3.69
N TRP A 74 9.05 6.55 3.15
CA TRP A 74 7.92 5.75 3.63
C TRP A 74 8.20 5.21 5.02
N THR A 75 7.21 5.26 5.90
CA THR A 75 7.32 4.89 7.32
C THR A 75 6.22 3.91 7.72
N ASP A 76 6.41 3.22 8.84
CA ASP A 76 5.43 2.30 9.41
C ASP A 76 4.11 2.97 9.85
N THR A 77 4.06 4.29 9.84
CA THR A 77 2.82 5.05 10.08
C THR A 77 1.97 5.21 8.83
N LEU A 78 2.57 5.02 7.65
CA LEU A 78 1.94 5.21 6.35
C LEU A 78 1.78 3.92 5.56
N SER A 79 2.54 2.87 5.90
CA SER A 79 2.41 1.56 5.24
C SER A 79 2.90 0.41 6.11
N ALA A 80 2.33 -0.78 5.94
CA ALA A 80 2.85 -1.99 6.54
C ALA A 80 4.13 -2.41 5.83
N ARG A 81 5.21 -2.53 6.58
CA ARG A 81 6.49 -3.01 6.04
C ARG A 81 7.01 -2.23 4.83
N GLY A 82 6.41 -1.09 4.47
CA GLY A 82 6.83 -0.27 3.34
C GLY A 82 8.04 0.63 3.63
N THR A 83 8.68 0.47 4.80
CA THR A 83 9.82 1.29 5.23
C THR A 83 11.11 0.83 4.57
N PRO A 84 11.68 1.57 3.61
CA PRO A 84 12.93 1.18 2.93
C PRO A 84 14.11 1.01 3.87
N GLY A 85 14.18 1.82 4.94
CA GLY A 85 15.23 1.74 5.95
C GLY A 85 15.37 0.37 6.63
N ARG A 86 14.35 -0.49 6.55
CA ARG A 86 14.44 -1.86 7.10
C ARG A 86 15.34 -2.79 6.28
N VAL A 87 15.54 -2.50 4.99
CA VAL A 87 16.35 -3.33 4.10
C VAL A 87 17.73 -2.75 3.83
N VAL A 88 17.97 -1.51 4.26
CA VAL A 88 19.23 -0.80 4.00
C VAL A 88 20.32 -1.30 4.93
N ASN A 89 21.58 -1.32 4.42
CA ASN A 89 22.76 -1.57 5.20
C ASN A 89 22.89 -0.52 6.33
N PRO A 90 22.97 -0.92 7.61
CA PRO A 90 23.10 0.01 8.73
C PRO A 90 24.51 0.63 8.89
N ALA A 91 25.47 0.27 8.02
CA ALA A 91 26.81 0.85 8.08
C ALA A 91 26.77 2.36 7.86
N CYS A 92 27.55 3.07 8.65
CA CYS A 92 27.74 4.51 8.54
C CYS A 92 29.21 4.82 8.32
N ASP A 93 29.47 5.92 7.63
CA ASP A 93 30.84 6.45 7.53
C ASP A 93 31.36 6.82 8.92
N ALA A 94 32.58 6.38 9.25
CA ALA A 94 33.15 6.52 10.59
C ALA A 94 33.43 7.97 11.00
N VAL A 95 33.58 8.89 10.05
CA VAL A 95 33.92 10.29 10.27
C VAL A 95 32.68 11.17 10.27
N SER A 96 31.86 11.05 9.23
CA SER A 96 30.67 11.91 9.02
C SER A 96 29.40 11.36 9.65
N GLY A 97 29.37 10.08 10.01
CA GLY A 97 28.14 9.39 10.42
C GLY A 97 27.13 9.18 9.28
N GLN A 98 27.50 9.46 8.04
CA GLN A 98 26.62 9.32 6.88
C GLN A 98 26.23 7.87 6.65
N PRO A 99 24.93 7.50 6.63
CA PRO A 99 24.52 6.13 6.40
C PRO A 99 24.61 5.74 4.91
N GLU A 100 24.87 4.47 4.65
CA GLU A 100 24.80 3.85 3.33
C GLU A 100 23.32 3.63 2.94
N LEU A 101 22.73 4.55 2.20
CA LEU A 101 21.31 4.53 1.86
C LEU A 101 20.98 4.14 0.42
N LYS A 102 21.98 4.05 -0.46
CA LYS A 102 21.72 4.07 -1.90
C LYS A 102 21.91 2.72 -2.60
N HIS A 103 22.70 1.83 -2.04
CA HIS A 103 22.98 0.53 -2.64
C HIS A 103 22.89 -0.58 -1.60
N THR A 104 21.95 -1.47 -1.80
CA THR A 104 21.79 -2.63 -0.93
C THR A 104 21.46 -3.86 -1.77
N PRO A 105 22.24 -4.95 -1.68
CA PRO A 105 21.89 -6.21 -2.32
C PRO A 105 20.56 -6.73 -1.77
N THR A 106 19.61 -6.98 -2.65
CA THR A 106 18.28 -7.44 -2.26
C THR A 106 17.80 -8.62 -3.10
N ARG A 107 16.87 -9.39 -2.54
CA ARG A 107 16.09 -10.40 -3.25
C ARG A 107 14.65 -9.92 -3.37
N LEU A 108 14.04 -10.23 -4.50
CA LEU A 108 12.63 -9.96 -4.75
C LEU A 108 11.85 -11.26 -4.77
N LYS A 109 10.65 -11.25 -4.18
CA LYS A 109 9.73 -12.38 -4.17
C LYS A 109 8.31 -11.87 -4.41
N ALA A 110 7.63 -12.35 -5.46
CA ALA A 110 6.21 -12.09 -5.66
C ALA A 110 5.40 -12.61 -4.47
N LEU A 111 4.48 -11.81 -3.94
CA LEU A 111 3.48 -12.26 -2.97
C LEU A 111 2.24 -12.76 -3.73
N LYS A 112 1.65 -13.82 -3.21
CA LYS A 112 0.46 -14.44 -3.81
C LYS A 112 -0.81 -13.75 -3.32
N ILE A 113 -0.94 -12.46 -3.63
CA ILE A 113 -2.12 -11.69 -3.26
C ILE A 113 -3.36 -12.32 -3.88
N ARG A 114 -4.37 -12.56 -3.08
CA ARG A 114 -5.65 -13.17 -3.47
C ARG A 114 -6.82 -12.21 -3.42
N TRP A 115 -6.65 -11.08 -2.76
CA TRP A 115 -7.62 -10.00 -2.71
C TRP A 115 -6.94 -8.66 -2.46
N GLU A 116 -7.56 -7.62 -2.96
CA GLU A 116 -7.21 -6.23 -2.67
C GLU A 116 -8.45 -5.48 -2.20
N GLY A 117 -8.24 -4.40 -1.44
CA GLY A 117 -9.33 -3.56 -0.99
C GLY A 117 -8.89 -2.12 -0.79
N ILE A 118 -9.88 -1.25 -0.69
CA ILE A 118 -9.73 0.13 -0.28
C ILE A 118 -10.78 0.46 0.79
N LEU A 119 -10.32 1.05 1.89
CA LEU A 119 -11.18 1.60 2.93
C LEU A 119 -11.00 3.11 2.97
N LEU A 120 -12.08 3.85 2.72
CA LEU A 120 -12.16 5.28 2.94
C LEU A 120 -12.77 5.53 4.31
N THR A 121 -12.16 6.41 5.12
CA THR A 121 -12.62 6.68 6.49
C THR A 121 -12.06 8.00 7.01
N HIS A 122 -12.79 8.68 7.88
CA HIS A 122 -12.28 9.86 8.59
C HIS A 122 -11.24 9.52 9.66
N ARG A 123 -11.09 8.22 10.00
CA ARG A 123 -10.25 7.77 11.12
C ARG A 123 -8.82 7.50 10.71
N ARG A 124 -7.90 7.94 11.56
CA ARG A 124 -6.49 7.54 11.48
C ARG A 124 -6.24 6.38 12.46
N PHE A 125 -5.78 5.25 11.93
CA PHE A 125 -5.40 4.09 12.71
C PHE A 125 -4.28 3.29 12.02
N ARG A 126 -3.80 2.25 12.65
CA ARG A 126 -2.79 1.34 12.11
C ARG A 126 -3.41 -0.05 11.93
N PRO A 127 -3.71 -0.48 10.71
CA PRO A 127 -4.25 -1.81 10.45
C PRO A 127 -3.33 -2.92 10.98
N ARG A 128 -3.93 -4.02 11.45
CA ARG A 128 -3.21 -5.22 11.89
C ARG A 128 -3.73 -6.44 11.14
N GLY A 129 -2.92 -7.50 11.04
CA GLY A 129 -3.33 -8.77 10.43
C GLY A 129 -3.35 -8.76 8.90
N LEU A 130 -2.89 -7.72 8.23
CA LEU A 130 -2.85 -7.62 6.78
C LEU A 130 -1.44 -7.91 6.23
N THR A 131 -1.37 -8.57 5.09
CA THR A 131 -0.10 -8.78 4.37
C THR A 131 0.49 -7.46 3.90
N HIS A 132 -0.35 -6.59 3.37
CA HIS A 132 0.01 -5.24 2.93
C HIS A 132 -1.08 -4.24 3.26
N TRP A 133 -0.67 -3.05 3.64
CA TRP A 133 -1.52 -1.86 3.67
C TRP A 133 -0.70 -0.60 3.46
N SER A 134 -1.30 0.40 2.85
CA SER A 134 -0.79 1.77 2.79
C SER A 134 -1.92 2.76 3.09
N ARG A 135 -1.56 3.90 3.65
CA ARG A 135 -2.49 4.99 3.97
C ARG A 135 -2.07 6.26 3.25
N SER A 136 -3.01 6.87 2.55
CA SER A 136 -2.88 8.22 2.01
C SER A 136 -3.92 9.15 2.59
N ALA A 137 -3.57 10.42 2.79
CA ALA A 137 -4.53 11.47 3.10
C ALA A 137 -5.36 11.77 1.86
N ILE A 138 -6.66 11.98 2.04
CA ILE A 138 -7.63 12.43 1.03
C ILE A 138 -8.40 13.63 1.59
N ALA A 139 -9.19 14.30 0.76
CA ALA A 139 -10.10 15.34 1.26
C ALA A 139 -11.02 14.75 2.34
N GLY A 140 -11.04 15.35 3.52
CA GLY A 140 -11.88 14.93 4.64
C GLY A 140 -11.45 13.65 5.37
N GLY A 141 -10.36 12.95 5.00
CA GLY A 141 -10.02 11.71 5.67
C GLY A 141 -8.80 10.97 5.13
N TYR A 142 -8.90 9.65 5.10
CA TYR A 142 -7.84 8.73 4.71
C TYR A 142 -8.35 7.63 3.81
N ALA A 143 -7.53 7.27 2.81
CA ALA A 143 -7.70 6.07 2.00
C ALA A 143 -6.66 5.03 2.44
N TYR A 144 -7.13 3.86 2.87
CA TYR A 144 -6.31 2.69 3.17
C TYR A 144 -6.40 1.71 2.01
N ARG A 145 -5.30 1.48 1.31
CA ARG A 145 -5.17 0.37 0.37
C ARG A 145 -4.71 -0.84 1.15
N ILE A 146 -5.39 -1.94 1.00
CA ILE A 146 -5.18 -3.17 1.77
C ILE A 146 -5.09 -4.37 0.84
N ALA A 147 -4.32 -5.39 1.22
CA ALA A 147 -4.21 -6.63 0.44
C ALA A 147 -3.80 -7.81 1.32
N GLY A 148 -4.18 -9.01 0.89
CA GLY A 148 -3.86 -10.23 1.62
C GLY A 148 -3.70 -11.47 0.74
N GLU A 149 -3.05 -12.49 1.32
CA GLU A 149 -2.81 -13.81 0.72
C GLU A 149 -3.88 -14.83 1.13
N GLU A 150 -4.73 -14.49 2.08
CA GLU A 150 -5.84 -15.29 2.57
C GLU A 150 -6.94 -15.41 1.49
N PRO A 151 -7.86 -16.38 1.58
CA PRO A 151 -9.05 -16.40 0.73
C PRO A 151 -9.84 -15.07 0.81
N ILE A 152 -10.42 -14.66 -0.30
CA ILE A 152 -11.13 -13.37 -0.39
C ILE A 152 -12.25 -13.22 0.65
N ARG A 153 -12.87 -14.35 1.06
CA ARG A 153 -13.86 -14.35 2.14
C ARG A 153 -13.27 -13.85 3.46
N GLU A 154 -12.06 -14.28 3.79
CA GLU A 154 -11.34 -13.81 4.98
C GLU A 154 -10.92 -12.35 4.80
N GLY A 155 -10.49 -11.96 3.59
CA GLY A 155 -10.20 -10.57 3.25
C GLY A 155 -11.38 -9.64 3.45
N ILE A 156 -12.60 -10.05 3.09
CA ILE A 156 -13.82 -9.30 3.38
C ILE A 156 -14.02 -9.12 4.90
N LEU A 157 -13.86 -10.20 5.68
CA LEU A 157 -13.99 -10.13 7.14
C LEU A 157 -12.92 -9.22 7.77
N LEU A 158 -11.68 -9.32 7.29
CA LEU A 158 -10.60 -8.42 7.72
C LEU A 158 -10.92 -6.97 7.39
N GLY A 159 -11.35 -6.69 6.16
CA GLY A 159 -11.76 -5.34 5.74
C GLY A 159 -12.88 -4.78 6.61
N LEU A 160 -13.93 -5.55 6.83
CA LEU A 160 -15.04 -5.18 7.71
C LEU A 160 -14.56 -4.94 9.16
N SER A 161 -13.54 -5.69 9.62
CA SER A 161 -12.99 -5.50 10.96
C SER A 161 -12.30 -4.14 11.15
N LEU A 162 -11.91 -3.48 10.08
CA LEU A 162 -11.29 -2.16 10.10
C LEU A 162 -12.33 -1.03 10.16
N MET A 163 -13.57 -1.28 9.77
CA MET A 163 -14.65 -0.30 9.89
C MET A 163 -15.02 -0.10 11.36
N LYS A 164 -15.36 1.14 11.74
CA LYS A 164 -15.69 1.50 13.12
C LYS A 164 -17.02 0.92 13.54
N GLU A 165 -18.03 1.14 12.71
CA GLU A 165 -19.39 0.73 12.98
C GLU A 165 -19.74 -0.48 12.13
N ARG A 166 -20.37 -1.47 12.76
CA ARG A 166 -20.79 -2.71 12.10
C ARG A 166 -22.31 -2.89 12.14
N ARG A 167 -23.01 -1.93 12.72
CA ARG A 167 -24.47 -1.87 12.73
C ARG A 167 -24.89 -0.99 11.57
N ASP A 168 -25.94 -1.39 10.91
CA ASP A 168 -26.57 -0.63 9.81
C ASP A 168 -25.62 -0.39 8.61
N ILE A 169 -24.73 -1.35 8.32
CA ILE A 169 -23.89 -1.33 7.14
C ILE A 169 -24.75 -1.64 5.91
N PHE A 170 -24.71 -0.77 4.93
CA PHE A 170 -25.22 -1.08 3.59
C PHE A 170 -24.16 -1.87 2.85
N ASP A 171 -24.45 -3.10 2.42
CA ASP A 171 -23.50 -3.90 1.69
C ASP A 171 -24.07 -4.50 0.41
N LEU A 172 -23.16 -4.75 -0.52
CA LEU A 172 -23.42 -5.49 -1.76
C LEU A 172 -22.34 -6.54 -1.92
N HIS A 173 -22.74 -7.79 -2.10
CA HIS A 173 -21.83 -8.91 -2.27
C HIS A 173 -22.12 -9.71 -3.54
N ASP A 174 -21.32 -9.50 -4.59
CA ASP A 174 -21.29 -10.40 -5.74
C ASP A 174 -20.36 -11.58 -5.43
N ARG A 175 -20.95 -12.65 -4.90
CA ARG A 175 -20.22 -13.87 -4.51
C ARG A 175 -19.56 -14.59 -5.70
N LYS A 176 -20.15 -14.46 -6.89
CA LYS A 176 -19.62 -15.12 -8.10
C LYS A 176 -18.32 -14.48 -8.57
N ARG A 177 -18.24 -13.16 -8.49
CA ARG A 177 -17.05 -12.39 -8.87
C ARG A 177 -16.11 -12.14 -7.69
N GLY A 178 -16.52 -12.41 -6.45
CA GLY A 178 -15.74 -12.08 -5.26
C GLY A 178 -15.65 -10.57 -4.99
N ILE A 179 -16.63 -9.80 -5.44
CA ILE A 179 -16.67 -8.35 -5.23
C ILE A 179 -17.54 -8.05 -4.02
N PHE A 180 -17.01 -7.30 -3.07
CA PHE A 180 -17.72 -6.84 -1.90
C PHE A 180 -17.59 -5.32 -1.75
N ARG A 181 -18.70 -4.67 -1.42
CA ARG A 181 -18.76 -3.23 -1.14
C ARG A 181 -19.57 -3.02 0.13
N ALA A 182 -19.12 -2.13 0.99
CA ALA A 182 -19.85 -1.75 2.19
C ALA A 182 -19.73 -0.25 2.44
N ALA A 183 -20.75 0.34 3.02
CA ALA A 183 -20.77 1.75 3.34
C ALA A 183 -21.49 2.00 4.67
N ASN A 184 -21.00 2.95 5.45
CA ASN A 184 -21.63 3.50 6.63
C ASN A 184 -22.00 4.95 6.37
N PHE A 185 -23.15 5.35 6.91
CA PHE A 185 -23.66 6.72 6.86
C PHE A 185 -23.92 7.21 8.29
N ASP A 186 -23.79 8.50 8.50
CA ASP A 186 -24.21 9.14 9.74
C ASP A 186 -25.75 9.39 9.78
N ALA A 187 -26.23 9.94 10.87
CA ALA A 187 -27.65 10.27 11.04
C ALA A 187 -28.17 11.32 10.04
N GLY A 188 -27.28 12.10 9.45
CA GLY A 188 -27.58 13.08 8.40
C GLY A 188 -27.55 12.50 6.99
N GLY A 189 -27.23 11.20 6.84
CA GLY A 189 -27.08 10.53 5.54
C GLY A 189 -25.75 10.78 4.82
N MET A 190 -24.75 11.35 5.51
CA MET A 190 -23.43 11.55 4.95
C MET A 190 -22.59 10.29 5.06
N LEU A 191 -21.85 9.95 3.99
CA LEU A 191 -20.95 8.81 3.94
C LEU A 191 -19.80 9.00 4.95
N THR A 192 -19.65 8.06 5.88
CA THR A 192 -18.60 8.10 6.92
C THR A 192 -17.48 7.11 6.67
N GLU A 193 -17.81 5.96 6.10
CA GLU A 193 -16.83 4.94 5.72
C GLU A 193 -17.31 4.21 4.46
N CYS A 194 -16.36 3.85 3.59
CA CYS A 194 -16.65 3.03 2.42
C CYS A 194 -15.54 1.97 2.26
N LEU A 195 -15.92 0.70 2.20
CA LEU A 195 -15.02 -0.43 1.98
C LEU A 195 -15.34 -1.09 0.64
N LEU A 196 -14.32 -1.30 -0.17
CA LEU A 196 -14.37 -2.08 -1.40
C LEU A 196 -13.35 -3.21 -1.28
N VAL A 197 -13.74 -4.44 -1.60
CA VAL A 197 -12.86 -5.61 -1.68
C VAL A 197 -13.15 -6.34 -2.98
N ALA A 198 -12.08 -6.75 -3.69
CA ALA A 198 -12.18 -7.45 -4.97
C ALA A 198 -10.97 -8.38 -5.17
N PRO A 199 -11.02 -9.31 -6.14
CA PRO A 199 -9.83 -9.98 -6.64
C PRO A 199 -8.76 -8.96 -7.07
N PRO A 200 -7.46 -9.35 -7.09
CA PRO A 200 -6.38 -8.45 -7.46
C PRO A 200 -6.61 -7.78 -8.81
N ARG A 201 -6.42 -6.47 -8.87
CA ARG A 201 -6.59 -5.60 -10.07
C ARG A 201 -8.05 -5.42 -10.55
N GLU A 202 -9.04 -5.89 -9.80
CA GLU A 202 -10.46 -5.71 -10.12
C GLU A 202 -11.12 -4.60 -9.28
N LEU A 203 -10.35 -3.89 -8.46
CA LEU A 203 -10.86 -2.71 -7.77
C LEU A 203 -11.22 -1.63 -8.79
N PRO A 204 -12.41 -1.00 -8.66
CA PRO A 204 -12.76 0.13 -9.50
C PRO A 204 -11.85 1.34 -9.20
N ASP A 205 -11.80 2.28 -10.13
CA ASP A 205 -11.26 3.60 -9.82
C ASP A 205 -12.11 4.25 -8.71
N THR A 206 -11.42 4.69 -7.68
CA THR A 206 -12.02 5.29 -6.47
C THR A 206 -11.66 6.75 -6.30
N ALA A 207 -11.02 7.38 -7.29
CA ALA A 207 -10.62 8.79 -7.22
C ALA A 207 -11.81 9.70 -6.93
N TRP A 208 -12.94 9.45 -7.58
CA TRP A 208 -14.17 10.20 -7.37
C TRP A 208 -14.76 10.06 -5.97
N LEU A 209 -14.56 8.92 -5.28
CA LEU A 209 -15.00 8.73 -3.89
C LEU A 209 -14.16 9.52 -2.89
N ALA A 210 -12.95 9.90 -3.26
CA ALA A 210 -12.07 10.67 -2.40
C ALA A 210 -12.44 12.17 -2.36
N ASP A 211 -13.31 12.59 -3.27
CA ASP A 211 -13.78 13.97 -3.40
C ASP A 211 -15.20 14.16 -2.79
N LEU A 212 -15.83 13.08 -2.32
CA LEU A 212 -17.10 13.09 -1.58
C LEU A 212 -16.85 13.31 -0.08
#